data_5b820019f407618a079f3faf1257755e
#
_entry.id   5b820019f407618a079f3faf1257755e
#
_cell.length_a   1.000
_cell.length_b   1.000
_cell.length_c   1.000
_cell.angle_alpha   90.00
_cell.angle_beta   90.00
_cell.angle_gamma   90.00
#
_symmetry.space_group_name_H-M   'P 1'
#
loop_
_entity.id
_entity.type
_entity.pdbx_description
1 polymer ?
#
loop_
_entity_poly.entity_id
_entity_poly.type
_entity_poly.pdbx_seq_one_letter_code
_entity_poly.pdbx_strand_id
1 'polypeptide(L)' 'MEQEVVVRDVPADKVDAVSQGFTDAGATSVEKTAQPDGKFTLRATFPD' A
#
# COMPACT_ATOMS: atom_id res chain seq x y z
N MET A 1 12.14 -5.53 14.20
CA MET A 1 10.90 -4.75 14.40
C MET A 1 10.18 -4.59 13.09
N GLU A 2 8.88 -4.71 13.13
CA GLU A 2 8.07 -4.51 11.93
C GLU A 2 8.14 -3.06 11.48
N GLN A 3 8.07 -2.86 10.18
CA GLN A 3 8.04 -1.52 9.60
C GLN A 3 6.77 -1.36 8.78
N GLU A 4 6.21 -0.17 8.84
CA GLU A 4 5.05 0.17 8.04
C GLU A 4 5.40 1.29 7.08
N VAL A 5 4.95 1.14 5.84
CA VAL A 5 5.10 2.16 4.82
C VAL A 5 3.71 2.61 4.41
N VAL A 6 3.46 3.91 4.48
CA VAL A 6 2.16 4.47 4.11
C VAL A 6 2.34 5.33 2.87
N VAL A 7 1.54 5.04 1.84
CA VAL A 7 1.52 5.83 0.60
C VAL A 7 0.11 6.35 0.42
N ARG A 8 -0.03 7.66 0.24
CA ARG A 8 -1.32 8.32 0.10
C ARG A 8 -1.50 8.82 -1.32
N ASP A 9 -2.75 9.15 -1.65
CA ASP A 9 -3.12 9.74 -2.93
C ASP A 9 -2.75 8.84 -4.11
N VAL A 10 -2.94 7.54 -3.94
CA VAL A 10 -2.69 6.57 -5.00
C VAL A 10 -3.90 6.52 -5.93
N PRO A 11 -3.74 6.81 -7.22
CA PRO A 11 -4.85 6.70 -8.16
C PRO A 11 -5.39 5.29 -8.21
N ALA A 12 -6.70 5.16 -8.42
CA ALA A 12 -7.35 3.84 -8.42
C ALA A 12 -6.73 2.87 -9.43
N ASP A 13 -6.29 3.39 -10.58
CA ASP A 13 -5.69 2.56 -11.62
C ASP A 13 -4.25 2.15 -11.31
N LYS A 14 -3.67 2.71 -10.25
CA LYS A 14 -2.31 2.39 -9.82
C LYS A 14 -2.26 1.52 -8.57
N VAL A 15 -3.40 1.35 -7.89
CA VAL A 15 -3.44 0.64 -6.61
C VAL A 15 -2.86 -0.76 -6.74
N ASP A 16 -3.27 -1.49 -7.76
CA ASP A 16 -2.81 -2.87 -7.93
C ASP A 16 -1.30 -2.92 -8.20
N ALA A 17 -0.79 -2.00 -9.01
CA ALA A 17 0.64 -1.97 -9.32
C ALA A 17 1.46 -1.63 -8.07
N VAL A 18 1.03 -0.65 -7.28
CA VAL A 18 1.73 -0.27 -6.06
C VAL A 18 1.68 -1.39 -5.04
N SER A 19 0.50 -2.01 -4.88
CA SER A 19 0.33 -3.14 -3.98
C SER A 19 1.25 -4.31 -4.37
N GLN A 20 1.32 -4.60 -5.65
CA GLN A 20 2.20 -5.66 -6.16
C GLN A 20 3.67 -5.33 -5.85
N GLY A 21 4.06 -4.08 -6.02
CA GLY A 21 5.42 -3.65 -5.72
C GLY A 21 5.79 -3.87 -4.26
N PHE A 22 4.87 -3.57 -3.34
CA PHE A 22 5.10 -3.84 -1.92
C PHE A 22 5.25 -5.33 -1.65
N THR A 23 4.39 -6.14 -2.24
CA THR A 23 4.47 -7.59 -2.08
C THR A 23 5.79 -8.13 -2.60
N ASP A 24 6.22 -7.65 -3.76
CA ASP A 24 7.49 -8.07 -4.36
C ASP A 24 8.68 -7.64 -3.50
N ALA A 25 8.54 -6.54 -2.76
CA ALA A 25 9.59 -6.05 -1.87
C ALA A 25 9.63 -6.81 -0.53
N GLY A 26 8.67 -7.69 -0.28
CA GLY A 26 8.66 -8.52 0.92
C GLY A 26 7.63 -8.12 1.96
N ALA A 27 6.64 -7.31 1.61
CA ALA A 27 5.58 -6.95 2.55
C ALA A 27 4.79 -8.18 2.95
N THR A 28 4.49 -8.31 4.24
CA THR A 28 3.66 -9.41 4.74
C THR A 28 2.18 -9.11 4.60
N SER A 29 1.81 -7.83 4.55
CA SER A 29 0.43 -7.44 4.30
C SER A 29 0.39 -6.07 3.67
N VAL A 30 -0.65 -5.83 2.87
CA VAL A 30 -0.90 -4.53 2.27
C VAL A 30 -2.37 -4.22 2.46
N GLU A 31 -2.66 -3.10 3.11
CA GLU A 31 -4.03 -2.65 3.32
C GLU A 31 -4.35 -1.51 2.38
N LYS A 32 -5.56 -1.51 1.87
CA LYS A 32 -6.06 -0.47 0.95
C LYS A 32 -7.24 0.22 1.60
N THR A 33 -7.18 1.55 1.65
CA THR A 33 -8.26 2.35 2.22
C THR A 33 -8.68 3.39 1.19
N ALA A 34 -9.98 3.42 0.89
CA ALA A 34 -10.50 4.41 -0.05
C ALA A 34 -10.53 5.79 0.60
N GLN A 35 -10.09 6.79 -0.14
CA GLN A 35 -10.15 8.18 0.29
C GLN A 35 -11.40 8.85 -0.28
N PRO A 36 -11.89 9.93 0.36
CA PRO A 36 -13.07 10.63 -0.12
C PRO A 36 -12.93 11.23 -1.52
N ASP A 37 -11.70 11.48 -1.96
CA ASP A 37 -11.43 12.10 -3.26
C ASP A 37 -11.30 11.08 -4.40
N GLY A 38 -11.59 9.81 -4.14
CA GLY A 38 -11.51 8.75 -5.16
C GLY A 38 -10.15 8.11 -5.29
N LYS A 39 -9.19 8.55 -4.50
CA LYS A 39 -7.87 7.94 -4.44
C LYS A 39 -7.81 6.94 -3.31
N PHE A 40 -6.65 6.32 -3.12
CA PHE A 40 -6.48 5.29 -2.11
C PHE A 40 -5.24 5.54 -1.28
N THR A 41 -5.30 5.10 -0.04
CA THR A 41 -4.13 5.04 0.85
C THR A 41 -3.75 3.58 1.00
N LEU A 42 -2.48 3.27 0.78
CA LEU A 42 -1.96 1.92 0.94
C LEU A 42 -1.04 1.89 2.14
N ARG A 43 -1.19 0.85 2.96
CA ARG A 43 -0.32 0.64 4.11
C ARG A 43 0.27 -0.75 4.00
N ALA A 44 1.58 -0.81 3.83
CA ALA A 44 2.32 -2.07 3.72
C ALA A 44 3.07 -2.33 5.01
N THR A 45 3.00 -3.56 5.49
CA THR A 45 3.74 -3.99 6.68
C THR A 45 4.87 -4.91 6.23
N PHE A 46 6.07 -4.61 6.69
CA PHE A 46 7.24 -5.41 6.37
C PHE A 46 7.77 -6.09 7.63
N PRO A 47 8.22 -7.33 7.52
CA PRO A 47 8.82 -8.00 8.66
C PRO A 47 10.21 -7.43 8.96
N ASP A 48 10.63 -7.71 10.15
CA ASP A 48 11.96 -7.30 10.60
C ASP A 48 13.06 -8.09 9.86
#